data_f38c1d7155d5d170ac17b7d495a30f69
#
_entry.id   f38c1d7155d5d170ac17b7d495a30f69
#
_cell.length_a   1.000
_cell.length_b   1.000
_cell.length_c   1.000
_cell.angle_alpha   90.00
_cell.angle_beta   90.00
_cell.angle_gamma   90.00
#
_symmetry.space_group_name_H-M   'P 1'
#
loop_
_entity.id
_entity.type
_entity.pdbx_description
1 polymer ?
#
loop_
_entity_poly.entity_id
_entity_poly.type
_entity_poly.pdbx_seq_one_letter_code
_entity_poly.pdbx_strand_id
1 'polypeptide(L)'
;WRRYFHDWIDVPNPEAQMLASVMFDLRPIGGNGADLFTALQEETLRLASQSPIFIAHMLSNALKHTPPLGLLRGFATIRSGEHRNHIDLKMNGVVPVIDLARVQALRGRLGLANTRARLKAAEEAGMIAPGEARDLIEAYDLIAMTRLENQARLIKSGRAADNFLAPSDMSDFERAHLRDAFVVVRTMQSAIGHGRAVPG
;
A
#
# COMPACT_ATOMS: atom_id res chain seq x y z
N TRP A 1 17.87 -6.98 -16.70
CA TRP A 1 17.14 -6.52 -15.51
C TRP A 1 17.98 -5.60 -14.64
N ARG A 2 19.22 -5.93 -14.25
CA ARG A 2 20.08 -5.06 -13.42
C ARG A 2 20.12 -3.63 -13.96
N ARG A 3 20.41 -3.45 -15.25
CA ARG A 3 20.45 -2.14 -15.89
C ARG A 3 19.12 -1.37 -15.73
N TYR A 4 17.96 -2.01 -15.93
CA TYR A 4 16.67 -1.37 -15.77
C TYR A 4 16.43 -0.89 -14.34
N PHE A 5 16.75 -1.70 -13.33
CA PHE A 5 16.63 -1.28 -11.93
C PHE A 5 17.56 -0.12 -11.57
N HIS A 6 18.81 -0.15 -12.07
CA HIS A 6 19.74 0.97 -11.91
C HIS A 6 19.16 2.25 -12.52
N ASP A 7 18.70 2.20 -13.78
CA ASP A 7 18.13 3.36 -14.46
C ASP A 7 16.91 3.92 -13.71
N TRP A 8 16.04 3.07 -13.19
CA TRP A 8 14.86 3.52 -12.43
C TRP A 8 15.20 4.14 -11.07
N ILE A 9 16.24 3.67 -10.42
CA ILE A 9 16.67 4.18 -9.11
C ILE A 9 17.49 5.45 -9.26
N ASP A 10 18.34 5.53 -10.26
CA ASP A 10 19.26 6.66 -10.48
C ASP A 10 18.53 7.88 -11.07
N VAL A 11 17.56 7.63 -11.96
CA VAL A 11 16.78 8.69 -12.62
C VAL A 11 15.27 8.45 -12.38
N PRO A 12 14.78 8.64 -11.15
CA PRO A 12 13.40 8.38 -10.81
C PRO A 12 12.47 9.43 -11.45
N ASN A 13 11.68 8.99 -12.42
CA ASN A 13 10.59 9.73 -13.02
C ASN A 13 9.25 8.98 -12.79
N PRO A 14 8.08 9.54 -13.11
CA PRO A 14 6.79 8.89 -12.85
C PRO A 14 6.64 7.50 -13.47
N GLU A 15 7.16 7.28 -14.67
CA GLU A 15 7.16 5.98 -15.34
C GLU A 15 8.08 4.98 -14.65
N ALA A 16 9.32 5.39 -14.36
CA ALA A 16 10.29 4.59 -13.61
C ALA A 16 9.73 4.18 -12.25
N GLN A 17 9.04 5.08 -11.54
CA GLN A 17 8.41 4.78 -10.25
C GLN A 17 7.28 3.75 -10.37
N MET A 18 6.44 3.86 -11.39
CA MET A 18 5.37 2.90 -11.64
C MET A 18 5.96 1.51 -11.91
N LEU A 19 6.93 1.41 -12.81
CA LEU A 19 7.61 0.17 -13.14
C LEU A 19 8.35 -0.42 -11.93
N ALA A 20 9.13 0.38 -11.22
CA ALA A 20 9.82 -0.04 -10.01
C ALA A 20 8.85 -0.56 -8.95
N SER A 21 7.72 0.11 -8.73
CA SER A 21 6.68 -0.31 -7.76
C SER A 21 6.19 -1.73 -8.00
N VAL A 22 5.95 -2.10 -9.27
CA VAL A 22 5.52 -3.45 -9.64
C VAL A 22 6.68 -4.44 -9.53
N MET A 23 7.87 -4.06 -10.00
CA MET A 23 9.03 -4.95 -10.06
C MET A 23 9.61 -5.30 -8.68
N PHE A 24 9.43 -4.46 -7.67
CA PHE A 24 9.78 -4.81 -6.28
C PHE A 24 8.87 -5.89 -5.67
N ASP A 25 7.76 -6.23 -6.32
CA ASP A 25 6.86 -7.31 -5.92
C ASP A 25 7.16 -8.65 -6.62
N LEU A 26 8.22 -8.71 -7.45
CA LEU A 26 8.66 -9.93 -8.11
C LEU A 26 9.01 -11.04 -7.11
N ARG A 27 8.72 -12.27 -7.52
CA ARG A 27 9.09 -13.48 -6.81
C ARG A 27 9.32 -14.62 -7.80
N PRO A 28 10.26 -15.53 -7.56
CA PRO A 28 10.44 -16.70 -8.40
C PRO A 28 9.25 -17.65 -8.21
N ILE A 29 8.77 -18.23 -9.31
CA ILE A 29 7.68 -19.22 -9.29
C ILE A 29 8.22 -20.64 -9.49
N GLY A 30 9.45 -20.78 -10.00
CA GLY A 30 10.09 -22.07 -10.25
C GLY A 30 11.29 -21.94 -11.19
N GLY A 31 11.94 -23.06 -11.48
CA GLY A 31 13.12 -23.16 -12.36
C GLY A 31 14.46 -22.93 -11.63
N ASN A 32 15.55 -22.96 -12.40
CA ASN A 32 16.92 -22.88 -11.88
C ASN A 32 17.43 -21.45 -11.69
N GLY A 33 16.55 -20.45 -11.73
CA GLY A 33 16.90 -19.02 -11.65
C GLY A 33 16.83 -18.41 -10.26
N ALA A 34 16.65 -19.19 -9.21
CA ALA A 34 16.50 -18.67 -7.84
C ALA A 34 17.70 -17.84 -7.39
N ASP A 35 18.92 -18.31 -7.67
CA ASP A 35 20.16 -17.59 -7.30
C ASP A 35 20.31 -16.27 -8.07
N LEU A 36 19.93 -16.26 -9.35
CA LEU A 36 19.94 -15.05 -10.17
C LEU A 36 18.92 -14.03 -9.65
N PHE A 37 17.74 -14.49 -9.23
CA PHE A 37 16.72 -13.65 -8.63
C PHE A 37 17.19 -13.08 -7.29
N THR A 38 17.77 -13.91 -6.42
CA THR A 38 18.28 -13.48 -5.11
C THR A 38 19.36 -12.41 -5.29
N ALA A 39 20.34 -12.63 -6.15
CA ALA A 39 21.40 -11.67 -6.42
C ALA A 39 20.85 -10.34 -6.98
N LEU A 40 19.86 -10.40 -7.88
CA LEU A 40 19.21 -9.21 -8.42
C LEU A 40 18.45 -8.46 -7.32
N GLN A 41 17.68 -9.16 -6.48
CA GLN A 41 16.89 -8.58 -5.40
C GLN A 41 17.79 -7.90 -4.37
N GLU A 42 18.84 -8.56 -3.90
CA GLU A 42 19.80 -8.00 -2.94
C GLU A 42 20.45 -6.72 -3.46
N GLU A 43 20.95 -6.75 -4.70
CA GLU A 43 21.55 -5.58 -5.34
C GLU A 43 20.56 -4.43 -5.46
N THR A 44 19.34 -4.71 -5.92
CA THR A 44 18.30 -3.71 -6.14
C THR A 44 17.84 -3.07 -4.82
N LEU A 45 17.63 -3.88 -3.77
CA LEU A 45 17.26 -3.38 -2.44
C LEU A 45 18.36 -2.53 -1.83
N ARG A 46 19.63 -2.94 -2.01
CA ARG A 46 20.78 -2.15 -1.56
C ARG A 46 20.83 -0.79 -2.25
N LEU A 47 20.70 -0.74 -3.55
CA LEU A 47 20.70 0.52 -4.33
C LEU A 47 19.53 1.41 -3.93
N ALA A 48 18.31 0.87 -3.90
CA ALA A 48 17.12 1.62 -3.54
C ALA A 48 17.23 2.24 -2.14
N SER A 49 17.70 1.47 -1.14
CA SER A 49 17.85 1.96 0.24
C SER A 49 18.93 3.04 0.39
N GLN A 50 19.90 3.08 -0.51
CA GLN A 50 21.00 4.06 -0.53
C GLN A 50 20.67 5.32 -1.34
N SER A 51 19.54 5.36 -2.05
CA SER A 51 19.08 6.51 -2.84
C SER A 51 17.97 7.28 -2.10
N PRO A 52 18.29 8.34 -1.34
CA PRO A 52 17.29 9.15 -0.65
C PRO A 52 16.28 9.76 -1.63
N ILE A 53 16.73 10.14 -2.83
CA ILE A 53 15.87 10.73 -3.86
C ILE A 53 14.85 9.69 -4.34
N PHE A 54 15.27 8.47 -4.63
CA PHE A 54 14.37 7.39 -5.03
C PHE A 54 13.34 7.08 -3.93
N ILE A 55 13.79 6.94 -2.68
CA ILE A 55 12.90 6.71 -1.54
C ILE A 55 11.91 7.87 -1.36
N ALA A 56 12.35 9.13 -1.50
CA ALA A 56 11.46 10.30 -1.41
C ALA A 56 10.38 10.28 -2.51
N HIS A 57 10.74 9.89 -3.72
CA HIS A 57 9.78 9.72 -4.82
C HIS A 57 8.80 8.58 -4.56
N MET A 58 9.27 7.42 -4.09
CA MET A 58 8.41 6.29 -3.73
C MET A 58 7.45 6.67 -2.60
N LEU A 59 7.92 7.41 -1.59
CA LEU A 59 7.09 7.92 -0.52
C LEU A 59 6.05 8.93 -1.03
N SER A 60 6.47 9.89 -1.86
CA SER A 60 5.55 10.85 -2.48
C SER A 60 4.44 10.14 -3.26
N ASN A 61 4.79 9.06 -3.97
CA ASN A 61 3.80 8.24 -4.68
C ASN A 61 2.84 7.51 -3.73
N ALA A 62 3.35 6.94 -2.63
CA ALA A 62 2.55 6.25 -1.61
C ALA A 62 1.57 7.19 -0.88
N LEU A 63 1.83 8.49 -0.88
CA LEU A 63 0.97 9.51 -0.26
C LEU A 63 -0.06 10.13 -1.23
N LYS A 64 -0.04 9.80 -2.52
CA LYS A 64 -1.01 10.31 -3.50
C LYS A 64 -2.42 9.80 -3.24
N HIS A 65 -2.55 8.55 -2.86
CA HIS A 65 -3.81 7.91 -2.54
C HIS A 65 -4.02 7.95 -1.03
N THR A 66 -5.06 8.64 -0.60
CA THR A 66 -5.37 8.78 0.83
C THR A 66 -6.71 8.14 1.15
N PRO A 67 -6.87 7.59 2.37
CA PRO A 67 -8.15 7.08 2.83
C PRO A 67 -9.28 8.10 2.69
N PRO A 68 -10.49 7.68 2.31
CA PRO A 68 -11.60 8.57 1.99
C PRO A 68 -12.31 9.06 3.25
N LEU A 69 -11.57 9.74 4.14
CA LEU A 69 -12.08 10.33 5.38
C LEU A 69 -12.65 11.72 5.11
N GLY A 70 -13.94 11.88 5.35
CA GLY A 70 -14.65 13.15 5.26
C GLY A 70 -14.70 13.92 6.57
N LEU A 71 -15.35 15.07 6.54
CA LEU A 71 -15.65 15.87 7.73
C LEU A 71 -16.71 15.18 8.60
N LEU A 72 -16.77 15.55 9.88
CA LEU A 72 -17.83 15.13 10.82
C LEU A 72 -18.06 13.61 10.89
N ARG A 73 -16.97 12.83 10.92
CA ARG A 73 -16.99 11.36 10.99
C ARG A 73 -17.58 10.63 9.77
N GLY A 74 -17.81 11.32 8.65
CA GLY A 74 -18.27 10.73 7.40
C GLY A 74 -17.14 10.26 6.49
N PHE A 75 -17.51 9.73 5.31
CA PHE A 75 -16.58 9.42 4.22
C PHE A 75 -16.56 10.56 3.20
N ALA A 76 -15.38 10.79 2.62
CA ALA A 76 -15.23 11.62 1.43
C ALA A 76 -15.59 10.78 0.21
N THR A 77 -16.80 10.92 -0.30
CA THR A 77 -17.28 10.18 -1.46
C THR A 77 -16.95 10.88 -2.78
N ILE A 78 -16.95 10.12 -3.87
CA ILE A 78 -16.82 10.61 -5.23
C ILE A 78 -17.98 11.57 -5.53
N ARG A 79 -17.67 12.76 -6.06
CA ARG A 79 -18.66 13.84 -6.21
C ARG A 79 -19.47 13.79 -7.50
N SER A 80 -18.96 13.13 -8.54
CA SER A 80 -19.58 13.11 -9.88
C SER A 80 -19.26 11.83 -10.64
N GLY A 81 -19.96 11.59 -11.73
CA GLY A 81 -19.79 10.42 -12.58
C GLY A 81 -20.58 9.19 -12.10
N GLU A 82 -20.31 8.05 -12.72
CA GLU A 82 -21.00 6.78 -12.49
C GLU A 82 -20.94 6.32 -11.02
N HIS A 83 -19.80 6.56 -10.37
CA HIS A 83 -19.57 6.16 -8.97
C HIS A 83 -19.81 7.30 -7.96
N ARG A 84 -20.69 8.25 -8.31
CA ARG A 84 -21.09 9.30 -7.37
C ARG A 84 -21.61 8.70 -6.05
N ASN A 85 -21.25 9.31 -4.93
CA ASN A 85 -21.56 8.88 -3.56
C ASN A 85 -20.93 7.54 -3.14
N HIS A 86 -19.98 7.01 -3.91
CA HIS A 86 -19.18 5.82 -3.55
C HIS A 86 -17.79 6.20 -3.03
N ILE A 87 -17.16 5.25 -2.36
CA ILE A 87 -15.74 5.28 -2.00
C ILE A 87 -15.01 4.21 -2.79
N ASP A 88 -13.76 4.48 -3.21
CA ASP A 88 -12.91 3.50 -3.90
C ASP A 88 -12.09 2.72 -2.87
N LEU A 89 -12.49 1.46 -2.61
CA LEU A 89 -11.82 0.57 -1.67
C LEU A 89 -10.48 0.05 -2.18
N LYS A 90 -10.18 0.17 -3.47
CA LYS A 90 -8.88 -0.20 -4.03
C LYS A 90 -7.90 0.96 -3.92
N MET A 91 -8.15 2.06 -4.63
CA MET A 91 -7.20 3.17 -4.74
C MET A 91 -7.08 3.96 -3.44
N ASN A 92 -8.18 4.14 -2.72
CA ASN A 92 -8.21 4.87 -1.45
C ASN A 92 -8.26 3.96 -0.21
N GLY A 93 -8.23 2.64 -0.41
CA GLY A 93 -8.29 1.65 0.67
C GLY A 93 -7.03 0.80 0.76
N VAL A 94 -6.93 -0.29 -0.02
CA VAL A 94 -5.82 -1.25 0.09
C VAL A 94 -4.50 -0.73 -0.47
N VAL A 95 -4.51 0.07 -1.54
CA VAL A 95 -3.30 0.61 -2.18
C VAL A 95 -2.46 1.45 -1.22
N PRO A 96 -3.01 2.37 -0.43
CA PRO A 96 -2.23 3.11 0.57
C PRO A 96 -1.43 2.23 1.51
N VAL A 97 -1.99 1.13 2.00
CA VAL A 97 -1.27 0.20 2.90
C VAL A 97 -0.19 -0.58 2.16
N ILE A 98 -0.48 -1.05 0.94
CA ILE A 98 0.48 -1.76 0.09
C ILE A 98 1.70 -0.87 -0.17
N ASP A 99 1.49 0.39 -0.53
CA ASP A 99 2.56 1.32 -0.86
C ASP A 99 3.38 1.72 0.37
N LEU A 100 2.73 1.94 1.52
CA LEU A 100 3.44 2.17 2.79
C LEU A 100 4.33 0.98 3.16
N ALA A 101 3.79 -0.24 3.10
CA ALA A 101 4.54 -1.46 3.39
C ALA A 101 5.74 -1.62 2.45
N ARG A 102 5.58 -1.27 1.15
CA ARG A 102 6.64 -1.32 0.15
C ARG A 102 7.75 -0.31 0.46
N VAL A 103 7.39 0.93 0.76
CA VAL A 103 8.37 1.97 1.11
C VAL A 103 9.18 1.57 2.34
N GLN A 104 8.56 1.05 3.38
CA GLN A 104 9.27 0.61 4.58
C GLN A 104 10.17 -0.59 4.30
N ALA A 105 9.70 -1.54 3.48
CA ALA A 105 10.52 -2.68 3.05
C ALA A 105 11.76 -2.23 2.24
N LEU A 106 11.61 -1.27 1.34
CA LEU A 106 12.74 -0.71 0.58
C LEU A 106 13.76 -0.03 1.49
N ARG A 107 13.29 0.77 2.46
CA ARG A 107 14.17 1.42 3.44
C ARG A 107 14.94 0.42 4.30
N GLY A 108 14.26 -0.65 4.73
CA GLY A 108 14.83 -1.72 5.56
C GLY A 108 15.54 -2.82 4.76
N ARG A 109 15.63 -2.74 3.43
CA ARG A 109 16.19 -3.79 2.55
C ARG A 109 15.51 -5.14 2.71
N LEU A 110 14.20 -5.15 2.92
CA LEU A 110 13.42 -6.35 3.17
C LEU A 110 12.91 -6.94 1.85
N GLY A 111 13.42 -8.11 1.47
CA GLY A 111 13.14 -8.80 0.21
C GLY A 111 11.81 -9.54 0.16
N LEU A 112 10.78 -9.07 0.85
CA LEU A 112 9.46 -9.68 0.94
C LEU A 112 8.49 -9.03 -0.05
N ALA A 113 7.65 -9.83 -0.72
CA ALA A 113 6.65 -9.33 -1.66
C ALA A 113 5.24 -9.18 -1.04
N ASN A 114 4.93 -9.95 0.00
CA ASN A 114 3.63 -9.95 0.65
C ASN A 114 3.49 -8.76 1.61
N THR A 115 2.39 -8.01 1.53
CA THR A 115 2.14 -6.79 2.34
C THR A 115 2.21 -7.05 3.84
N ARG A 116 1.54 -8.10 4.35
CA ARG A 116 1.55 -8.45 5.78
C ARG A 116 2.96 -8.83 6.25
N ALA A 117 3.68 -9.61 5.44
CA ALA A 117 5.04 -10.01 5.75
C ALA A 117 6.00 -8.81 5.77
N ARG A 118 5.82 -7.85 4.85
CA ARG A 118 6.58 -6.58 4.83
C ARG A 118 6.36 -5.77 6.11
N LEU A 119 5.10 -5.62 6.53
CA LEU A 119 4.77 -4.85 7.73
C LEU A 119 5.38 -5.47 8.99
N LYS A 120 5.28 -6.79 9.15
CA LYS A 120 5.90 -7.50 10.28
C LYS A 120 7.42 -7.34 10.28
N ALA A 121 8.07 -7.59 9.15
CA ALA A 121 9.51 -7.47 9.04
C ALA A 121 9.98 -6.00 9.19
N ALA A 122 9.17 -5.01 8.78
CA ALA A 122 9.47 -3.60 8.99
C ALA A 122 9.44 -3.22 10.49
N GLU A 123 8.53 -3.78 11.27
CA GLU A 123 8.50 -3.61 12.74
C GLU A 123 9.71 -4.28 13.38
N GLU A 124 10.01 -5.54 13.01
CA GLU A 124 11.18 -6.28 13.51
C GLU A 124 12.51 -5.56 13.19
N ALA A 125 12.57 -4.90 12.03
CA ALA A 125 13.72 -4.10 11.60
C ALA A 125 13.73 -2.65 12.18
N GLY A 126 12.75 -2.28 13.03
CA GLY A 126 12.65 -0.95 13.61
C GLY A 126 12.26 0.16 12.63
N MET A 127 11.73 -0.18 11.45
CA MET A 127 11.28 0.81 10.45
C MET A 127 9.93 1.43 10.79
N ILE A 128 9.14 0.76 11.59
CA ILE A 128 7.87 1.24 12.17
C ILE A 128 7.83 0.88 13.66
N ALA A 129 7.05 1.61 14.43
CA ALA A 129 7.01 1.42 15.88
C ALA A 129 6.30 0.11 16.29
N PRO A 130 6.61 -0.42 17.48
CA PRO A 130 5.96 -1.63 18.00
C PRO A 130 4.43 -1.50 18.04
N GLY A 131 3.73 -2.50 17.51
CA GLY A 131 2.28 -2.55 17.41
C GLY A 131 1.68 -1.89 16.17
N GLU A 132 2.40 -0.98 15.51
CA GLU A 132 1.89 -0.31 14.29
C GLU A 132 1.70 -1.29 13.13
N ALA A 133 2.56 -2.33 13.02
CA ALA A 133 2.40 -3.36 12.00
C ALA A 133 1.10 -4.13 12.19
N ARG A 134 0.77 -4.49 13.43
CA ARG A 134 -0.48 -5.21 13.75
C ARG A 134 -1.68 -4.35 13.37
N ASP A 135 -1.71 -3.09 13.79
CA ASP A 135 -2.82 -2.19 13.54
C ASP A 135 -3.02 -1.95 12.04
N LEU A 136 -1.93 -1.79 11.28
CA LEU A 136 -1.99 -1.68 9.82
C LEU A 136 -2.45 -2.97 9.13
N ILE A 137 -2.05 -4.15 9.63
CA ILE A 137 -2.47 -5.44 9.09
C ILE A 137 -3.96 -5.63 9.33
N GLU A 138 -4.46 -5.33 10.53
CA GLU A 138 -5.88 -5.42 10.86
C GLU A 138 -6.72 -4.46 10.01
N ALA A 139 -6.25 -3.22 9.84
CA ALA A 139 -6.90 -2.25 8.96
C ALA A 139 -6.90 -2.72 7.49
N TYR A 140 -5.77 -3.21 6.99
CA TYR A 140 -5.66 -3.75 5.63
C TYR A 140 -6.61 -4.92 5.40
N ASP A 141 -6.68 -5.84 6.35
CA ASP A 141 -7.53 -7.03 6.27
C ASP A 141 -9.01 -6.66 6.25
N LEU A 142 -9.43 -5.74 7.12
CA LEU A 142 -10.81 -5.26 7.13
C LEU A 142 -11.19 -4.58 5.81
N ILE A 143 -10.34 -3.68 5.31
CA ILE A 143 -10.59 -2.98 4.05
C ILE A 143 -10.63 -3.97 2.86
N ALA A 144 -9.68 -4.91 2.82
CA ALA A 144 -9.61 -5.92 1.77
C ALA A 144 -10.81 -6.86 1.80
N MET A 145 -11.25 -7.28 2.99
CA MET A 145 -12.43 -8.12 3.17
C MET A 145 -13.71 -7.39 2.73
N THR A 146 -13.90 -6.15 3.19
CA THR A 146 -15.05 -5.30 2.80
C THR A 146 -15.11 -5.13 1.27
N ARG A 147 -13.93 -4.94 0.63
CA ARG A 147 -13.84 -4.87 -0.84
C ARG A 147 -14.26 -6.18 -1.49
N LEU A 148 -13.79 -7.33 -1.00
CA LEU A 148 -14.10 -8.65 -1.55
C LEU A 148 -15.58 -8.99 -1.38
N GLU A 149 -16.17 -8.69 -0.22
CA GLU A 149 -17.59 -8.87 0.06
C GLU A 149 -18.47 -8.02 -0.87
N ASN A 150 -18.08 -6.75 -1.11
CA ASN A 150 -18.76 -5.90 -2.08
C ASN A 150 -18.70 -6.49 -3.49
N GLN A 151 -17.54 -6.96 -3.94
CA GLN A 151 -17.38 -7.62 -5.24
C GLN A 151 -18.25 -8.88 -5.35
N ALA A 152 -18.26 -9.71 -4.31
CA ALA A 152 -19.10 -10.92 -4.28
C ALA A 152 -20.60 -10.57 -4.33
N ARG A 153 -21.04 -9.51 -3.64
CA ARG A 153 -22.40 -9.01 -3.67
C ARG A 153 -22.81 -8.54 -5.07
N LEU A 154 -21.93 -7.79 -5.75
CA LEU A 154 -22.14 -7.34 -7.12
C LEU A 154 -22.32 -8.53 -8.09
N ILE A 155 -21.42 -9.50 -8.03
CA ILE A 155 -21.49 -10.71 -8.87
C ILE A 155 -22.79 -11.48 -8.62
N LYS A 156 -23.18 -11.67 -7.34
CA LYS A 156 -24.44 -12.34 -6.98
C LYS A 156 -25.69 -11.62 -7.51
N SER A 157 -25.62 -10.29 -7.68
CA SER A 157 -26.69 -9.49 -8.27
C SER A 157 -26.64 -9.36 -9.79
N GLY A 158 -25.74 -10.12 -10.46
CA GLY A 158 -25.57 -10.10 -11.93
C GLY A 158 -24.81 -8.88 -12.45
N ARG A 159 -24.15 -8.11 -11.58
CA ARG A 159 -23.34 -6.94 -11.94
C ARG A 159 -21.87 -7.31 -12.07
N ALA A 160 -21.13 -6.54 -12.86
CA ALA A 160 -19.68 -6.64 -12.94
C ALA A 160 -19.05 -6.26 -11.58
N ALA A 161 -18.04 -7.01 -11.15
CA ALA A 161 -17.30 -6.69 -9.94
C ALA A 161 -16.48 -5.42 -10.13
N ASP A 162 -16.60 -4.49 -9.18
CA ASP A 162 -15.80 -3.27 -9.13
C ASP A 162 -15.23 -3.01 -7.71
N ASN A 163 -14.63 -1.85 -7.49
CA ASN A 163 -14.03 -1.48 -6.21
C ASN A 163 -14.80 -0.40 -5.47
N PHE A 164 -15.97 -0.02 -5.96
CA PHE A 164 -16.73 1.12 -5.49
C PHE A 164 -17.85 0.68 -4.57
N LEU A 165 -17.85 1.21 -3.35
CA LEU A 165 -18.85 0.91 -2.32
C LEU A 165 -19.60 2.18 -1.93
N ALA A 166 -20.93 2.13 -1.97
CA ALA A 166 -21.74 3.20 -1.42
C ALA A 166 -21.82 3.05 0.12
N PRO A 167 -21.42 4.06 0.91
CA PRO A 167 -21.54 3.98 2.36
C PRO A 167 -22.97 3.77 2.85
N SER A 168 -23.98 4.13 2.06
CA SER A 168 -25.41 3.87 2.34
C SER A 168 -25.76 2.38 2.37
N ASP A 169 -24.95 1.53 1.71
CA ASP A 169 -25.18 0.08 1.65
C ASP A 169 -24.64 -0.66 2.88
N MET A 170 -23.99 0.07 3.79
CA MET A 170 -23.38 -0.46 5.01
C MET A 170 -24.25 -0.10 6.23
N SER A 171 -24.27 -0.98 7.22
CA SER A 171 -24.78 -0.65 8.56
C SER A 171 -23.91 0.41 9.25
N ASP A 172 -24.44 1.06 10.29
CA ASP A 172 -23.68 2.01 11.11
C ASP A 172 -22.43 1.39 11.73
N PHE A 173 -22.52 0.13 12.12
CA PHE A 173 -21.43 -0.64 12.70
C PHE A 173 -20.31 -0.86 11.67
N GLU A 174 -20.63 -1.32 10.47
CA GLU A 174 -19.67 -1.53 9.39
C GLU A 174 -19.00 -0.22 8.98
N ARG A 175 -19.78 0.87 8.87
CA ARG A 175 -19.24 2.21 8.58
C ARG A 175 -18.25 2.68 9.64
N ALA A 176 -18.57 2.49 10.92
CA ALA A 176 -17.68 2.86 12.00
C ALA A 176 -16.36 2.11 11.95
N HIS A 177 -16.40 0.79 11.81
CA HIS A 177 -15.18 -0.03 11.73
C HIS A 177 -14.33 0.29 10.50
N LEU A 178 -14.94 0.42 9.33
CA LEU A 178 -14.20 0.77 8.11
C LEU A 178 -13.56 2.16 8.24
N ARG A 179 -14.27 3.10 8.87
CA ARG A 179 -13.73 4.42 9.14
C ARG A 179 -12.52 4.36 10.09
N ASP A 180 -12.59 3.57 11.15
CA ASP A 180 -11.49 3.41 12.10
C ASP A 180 -10.27 2.79 11.43
N ALA A 181 -10.45 1.79 10.55
CA ALA A 181 -9.38 1.26 9.73
C ALA A 181 -8.74 2.35 8.83
N PHE A 182 -9.54 3.20 8.20
CA PHE A 182 -9.02 4.33 7.42
C PHE A 182 -8.27 5.36 8.27
N VAL A 183 -8.68 5.57 9.52
CA VAL A 183 -7.96 6.45 10.46
C VAL A 183 -6.58 5.90 10.76
N VAL A 184 -6.43 4.59 11.00
CA VAL A 184 -5.14 3.93 11.21
C VAL A 184 -4.22 4.19 10.00
N VAL A 185 -4.71 3.92 8.79
CA VAL A 185 -3.92 4.13 7.56
C VAL A 185 -3.52 5.60 7.40
N ARG A 186 -4.44 6.53 7.63
CA ARG A 186 -4.18 7.99 7.52
C ARG A 186 -3.15 8.46 8.54
N THR A 187 -3.23 7.97 9.77
CA THR A 187 -2.28 8.30 10.84
C THR A 187 -0.88 7.86 10.45
N MET A 188 -0.73 6.65 9.92
CA MET A 188 0.56 6.14 9.46
C MET A 188 1.10 6.94 8.26
N GLN A 189 0.26 7.27 7.27
CA GLN A 189 0.67 8.14 6.16
C GLN A 189 1.18 9.48 6.66
N SER A 190 0.50 10.07 7.64
CA SER A 190 0.91 11.35 8.24
C SER A 190 2.23 11.23 9.00
N ALA A 191 2.42 10.18 9.79
CA ALA A 191 3.66 9.94 10.53
C ALA A 191 4.88 9.82 9.61
N ILE A 192 4.74 9.04 8.53
CA ILE A 192 5.81 8.82 7.56
C ILE A 192 6.04 10.08 6.71
N GLY A 193 4.97 10.76 6.29
CA GLY A 193 5.05 11.98 5.48
C GLY A 193 5.71 13.17 6.19
N HIS A 194 5.62 13.25 7.52
CA HIS A 194 6.26 14.29 8.33
C HIS A 194 7.67 13.94 8.81
N GLY A 195 8.27 12.90 8.24
CA GLY A 195 9.68 12.56 8.51
C GLY A 195 9.95 12.12 9.94
N ARG A 196 8.99 11.51 10.65
CA ARG A 196 9.30 10.76 11.86
C ARG A 196 10.22 9.61 11.49
N ALA A 197 11.52 9.94 11.38
CA ALA A 197 12.57 8.95 11.49
C ALA A 197 12.34 8.25 12.84
N VAL A 198 12.22 6.93 12.81
CA VAL A 198 12.36 6.13 14.03
C VAL A 198 13.74 6.51 14.60
N PRO A 199 13.85 6.89 15.87
CA PRO A 199 15.16 7.13 16.49
C PRO A 199 15.98 5.84 16.33
N GLY A 200 17.18 5.97 15.74
CA GLY A 200 18.16 4.90 15.67
C GLY A 200 18.72 4.58 17.04
#